data_593408b32a51a9c98717ea69c80e2614
#
_entry.id   593408b32a51a9c98717ea69c80e2614
#
_cell.length_a   1.000
_cell.length_b   1.000
_cell.length_c   1.000
_cell.angle_alpha   90.00
_cell.angle_beta   90.00
_cell.angle_gamma   90.00
#
_symmetry.space_group_name_H-M   'P 1'
#
loop_
_entity.id
_entity.type
_entity.pdbx_description
1 polymer ?
#
loop_
_entity_poly.entity_id
_entity_poly.type
_entity_poly.pdbx_seq_one_letter_code
_entity_poly.pdbx_strand_id
1 'polypeptide(L)'
;MIYTFNSERSPILNSKELQKYFIENLSRCENEIIVCSAFIKLKGIEWFYQYIKNKDVKCRVVSRWDKGDLLSKVSDLEVYEFCKEKGWSFEILENLHAKFYLMDNKDLISGSLNLTSRGIGLLPISNKEFGFYFKALEEDLKNINIFLEDTLQINDNIYQEYKKYIETNKNFLIQKFPELPDQLQNLKKKNLKKIWVKDFLFTEPKNFLENFKSNDKDKTHDKSILNIYDEKELKDNFINHFRNLDIYKWFLKNIKTKENKCFYFVELTALIHNSLFDDPKPYRKDIKILQNIFLKYIEFLKLKEFKLERPNHSQKITYL
;
A
#
# COMPACT_ATOMS: atom_id res chain seq x y z
N MET A 1 30.39 8.71 10.99
CA MET A 1 30.41 9.59 9.82
C MET A 1 29.71 10.87 10.24
N ILE A 2 30.46 11.98 10.40
CA ILE A 2 29.89 13.26 10.85
C ILE A 2 29.33 13.90 9.60
N TYR A 3 28.00 13.99 9.51
CA TYR A 3 27.33 14.76 8.47
C TYR A 3 27.63 16.24 8.69
N THR A 4 28.59 16.79 7.94
CA THR A 4 28.72 18.22 7.83
C THR A 4 27.60 18.71 6.92
N PHE A 5 26.50 19.16 7.51
CA PHE A 5 25.50 19.96 6.82
C PHE A 5 26.18 21.24 6.34
N ASN A 6 26.61 21.28 5.08
CA ASN A 6 26.90 22.52 4.40
C ASN A 6 25.55 23.23 4.19
N SER A 7 25.27 24.16 5.07
CA SER A 7 23.98 24.76 5.27
C SER A 7 23.80 25.99 4.36
N GLU A 8 23.30 25.79 3.15
CA GLU A 8 22.24 26.66 2.68
C GLU A 8 20.93 25.92 2.85
N ARG A 9 20.43 25.93 4.06
CA ARG A 9 19.12 25.40 4.39
C ARG A 9 18.11 26.15 3.54
N SER A 10 17.48 25.46 2.58
CA SER A 10 16.33 26.04 1.86
C SER A 10 15.30 26.49 2.87
N PRO A 11 14.83 27.73 2.84
CA PRO A 11 13.81 28.21 3.77
C PRO A 11 12.54 27.38 3.61
N ILE A 12 11.72 27.34 4.65
CA ILE A 12 10.38 26.79 4.55
C ILE A 12 9.60 27.68 3.57
N LEU A 13 9.06 27.05 2.53
CA LEU A 13 8.31 27.71 1.47
C LEU A 13 6.79 27.64 1.78
N ASN A 14 6.11 28.76 1.71
CA ASN A 14 4.66 28.80 1.78
C ASN A 14 4.02 28.46 0.41
N SER A 15 2.68 28.35 0.35
CA SER A 15 1.94 27.96 -0.86
C SER A 15 2.32 28.75 -2.12
N LYS A 16 2.53 30.09 -2.01
CA LYS A 16 2.87 30.93 -3.16
C LYS A 16 4.32 30.69 -3.64
N GLU A 17 5.23 30.52 -2.70
CA GLU A 17 6.63 30.23 -2.98
C GLU A 17 6.76 28.85 -3.60
N LEU A 18 6.07 27.83 -3.06
CA LEU A 18 6.03 26.49 -3.65
C LEU A 18 5.53 26.53 -5.11
N GLN A 19 4.42 27.25 -5.37
CA GLN A 19 3.90 27.40 -6.73
C GLN A 19 4.92 28.04 -7.67
N LYS A 20 5.66 29.06 -7.22
CA LYS A 20 6.74 29.68 -8.00
C LYS A 20 7.84 28.67 -8.32
N TYR A 21 8.34 27.92 -7.33
CA TYR A 21 9.36 26.91 -7.53
C TYR A 21 8.88 25.79 -8.47
N PHE A 22 7.60 25.38 -8.40
CA PHE A 22 7.04 24.44 -9.38
C PHE A 22 7.14 24.99 -10.79
N ILE A 23 6.63 26.20 -11.04
CA ILE A 23 6.63 26.80 -12.37
C ILE A 23 8.06 26.93 -12.93
N GLU A 24 8.99 27.41 -12.12
CA GLU A 24 10.38 27.58 -12.53
C GLU A 24 11.05 26.23 -12.90
N ASN A 25 10.91 25.21 -12.04
CA ASN A 25 11.58 23.94 -12.27
C ASN A 25 10.93 23.10 -13.36
N LEU A 26 9.59 23.09 -13.46
CA LEU A 26 8.88 22.42 -14.55
C LEU A 26 9.24 23.03 -15.91
N SER A 27 9.41 24.37 -15.97
CA SER A 27 9.76 25.06 -17.22
C SER A 27 11.18 24.75 -17.71
N ARG A 28 12.04 24.19 -16.87
CA ARG A 28 13.45 23.86 -17.18
C ARG A 28 13.67 22.36 -17.27
N CYS A 29 12.69 21.55 -16.91
CA CYS A 29 12.82 20.10 -16.92
C CYS A 29 12.93 19.58 -18.35
N GLU A 30 13.94 18.74 -18.61
CA GLU A 30 14.28 18.28 -19.95
C GLU A 30 14.08 16.78 -20.15
N ASN A 31 14.22 15.95 -19.10
CA ASN A 31 14.31 14.51 -19.26
C ASN A 31 13.17 13.76 -18.58
N GLU A 32 13.05 13.91 -17.27
CA GLU A 32 12.11 13.09 -16.51
C GLU A 32 11.53 13.79 -15.28
N ILE A 33 10.32 13.39 -14.92
CA ILE A 33 9.63 13.88 -13.74
C ILE A 33 9.06 12.69 -12.95
N ILE A 34 9.22 12.70 -11.63
CA ILE A 34 8.46 11.86 -10.72
C ILE A 34 7.49 12.75 -9.95
N VAL A 35 6.20 12.48 -10.11
CA VAL A 35 5.12 13.06 -9.31
C VAL A 35 4.68 12.03 -8.31
N CYS A 36 4.87 12.26 -7.02
CA CYS A 36 4.37 11.42 -5.96
C CYS A 36 3.43 12.25 -5.07
N SER A 37 2.15 11.93 -5.09
CA SER A 37 1.15 12.66 -4.31
C SER A 37 -0.01 11.74 -3.93
N ALA A 38 -0.35 11.71 -2.63
CA ALA A 38 -1.45 10.88 -2.15
C ALA A 38 -2.77 11.19 -2.87
N PHE A 39 -3.04 12.47 -3.13
CA PHE A 39 -4.24 12.92 -3.83
C PHE A 39 -3.88 13.70 -5.09
N ILE A 40 -4.41 13.27 -6.21
CA ILE A 40 -4.25 13.95 -7.49
C ILE A 40 -5.63 14.20 -8.12
N LYS A 41 -5.87 15.44 -8.49
CA LYS A 41 -7.08 15.86 -9.21
C LYS A 41 -6.73 16.22 -10.64
N LEU A 42 -7.65 15.98 -11.58
CA LEU A 42 -7.44 16.30 -12.99
C LEU A 42 -6.97 17.74 -13.21
N LYS A 43 -7.65 18.72 -12.60
CA LYS A 43 -7.22 20.13 -12.68
C LYS A 43 -5.84 20.39 -12.11
N GLY A 44 -5.40 19.59 -11.14
CA GLY A 44 -4.07 19.70 -10.56
C GLY A 44 -2.99 19.25 -11.54
N ILE A 45 -3.17 18.08 -12.18
CA ILE A 45 -2.19 17.54 -13.13
C ILE A 45 -2.20 18.32 -14.46
N GLU A 46 -3.34 18.83 -14.90
CA GLU A 46 -3.44 19.73 -16.05
C GLU A 46 -2.64 21.01 -15.82
N TRP A 47 -2.81 21.62 -14.65
CA TRP A 47 -2.02 22.81 -14.25
C TRP A 47 -0.52 22.47 -14.23
N PHE A 48 -0.14 21.33 -13.69
CA PHE A 48 1.26 20.90 -13.65
C PHE A 48 1.84 20.75 -15.06
N TYR A 49 1.10 20.08 -15.97
CA TYR A 49 1.49 19.87 -17.36
C TYR A 49 1.69 21.16 -18.15
N GLN A 50 0.87 22.19 -17.93
CA GLN A 50 0.95 23.43 -18.71
C GLN A 50 2.30 24.14 -18.59
N TYR A 51 3.01 23.97 -17.46
CA TYR A 51 4.31 24.58 -17.24
C TYR A 51 5.50 23.73 -17.72
N ILE A 52 5.30 22.50 -18.12
CA ILE A 52 6.32 21.68 -18.76
C ILE A 52 6.49 22.19 -20.20
N LYS A 53 7.67 22.76 -20.51
CA LYS A 53 7.97 23.25 -21.87
C LYS A 53 8.32 22.13 -22.84
N ASN A 54 9.23 21.24 -22.44
CA ASN A 54 9.57 20.05 -23.22
C ASN A 54 8.47 19.00 -23.06
N LYS A 55 7.65 18.80 -24.08
CA LYS A 55 6.51 17.87 -24.03
C LYS A 55 6.91 16.40 -24.16
N ASP A 56 8.17 16.13 -24.51
CA ASP A 56 8.72 14.76 -24.61
C ASP A 56 9.28 14.26 -23.27
N VAL A 57 9.19 15.07 -22.20
CA VAL A 57 9.59 14.68 -20.84
C VAL A 57 8.83 13.43 -20.40
N LYS A 58 9.55 12.41 -19.95
CA LYS A 58 8.99 11.22 -19.32
C LYS A 58 8.46 11.58 -17.94
N CYS A 59 7.23 11.21 -17.65
CA CYS A 59 6.67 11.45 -16.33
C CYS A 59 6.12 10.16 -15.72
N ARG A 60 6.57 9.90 -14.50
CA ARG A 60 6.07 8.83 -13.62
C ARG A 60 5.17 9.45 -12.56
N VAL A 61 3.88 9.15 -12.61
CA VAL A 61 2.88 9.68 -11.68
C VAL A 61 2.48 8.58 -10.70
N VAL A 62 2.70 8.83 -9.41
CA VAL A 62 2.36 7.88 -8.34
C VAL A 62 1.34 8.50 -7.42
N SER A 63 0.22 7.80 -7.20
CA SER A 63 -0.86 8.27 -6.35
C SER A 63 -1.42 7.13 -5.48
N ARG A 64 -2.34 7.49 -4.58
CA ARG A 64 -3.11 6.53 -3.80
C ARG A 64 -4.53 6.45 -4.35
N TRP A 65 -4.90 5.28 -4.84
CA TRP A 65 -6.27 5.00 -5.23
C TRP A 65 -6.96 4.11 -4.19
N ASP A 66 -7.13 4.67 -2.99
CA ASP A 66 -8.01 4.06 -2.01
C ASP A 66 -9.48 4.24 -2.42
N LYS A 67 -10.30 3.23 -2.16
CA LYS A 67 -11.74 3.26 -2.50
C LYS A 67 -12.47 4.47 -1.90
N GLY A 68 -12.07 4.85 -0.68
CA GLY A 68 -12.63 6.01 0.00
C GLY A 68 -12.25 7.32 -0.67
N ASP A 69 -11.00 7.46 -1.11
CA ASP A 69 -10.50 8.64 -1.79
C ASP A 69 -11.19 8.86 -3.15
N LEU A 70 -11.42 7.78 -3.89
CA LEU A 70 -12.09 7.83 -5.19
C LEU A 70 -13.59 8.10 -5.06
N LEU A 71 -14.29 7.39 -4.15
CA LEU A 71 -15.72 7.58 -3.93
C LEU A 71 -16.03 8.97 -3.35
N SER A 72 -15.20 9.48 -2.45
CA SER A 72 -15.33 10.85 -1.90
C SER A 72 -14.79 11.94 -2.83
N LYS A 73 -14.30 11.55 -4.01
CA LYS A 73 -13.73 12.48 -5.01
C LYS A 73 -12.57 13.32 -4.46
N VAL A 74 -11.74 12.76 -3.59
CA VAL A 74 -10.49 13.38 -3.15
C VAL A 74 -9.40 13.19 -4.20
N SER A 75 -9.44 12.07 -4.93
CA SER A 75 -8.67 11.81 -6.15
C SER A 75 -9.61 11.57 -7.34
N ASP A 76 -9.14 11.89 -8.55
CA ASP A 76 -9.90 11.67 -9.79
C ASP A 76 -9.35 10.46 -10.57
N LEU A 77 -10.25 9.60 -11.07
CA LEU A 77 -9.88 8.48 -11.94
C LEU A 77 -9.34 8.96 -13.28
N GLU A 78 -9.86 10.07 -13.78
CA GLU A 78 -9.53 10.68 -15.07
C GLU A 78 -8.05 11.09 -15.19
N VAL A 79 -7.34 11.14 -14.07
CA VAL A 79 -5.87 11.35 -14.05
C VAL A 79 -5.14 10.24 -14.80
N TYR A 80 -5.62 9.00 -14.77
CA TYR A 80 -5.04 7.91 -15.57
C TYR A 80 -5.19 8.17 -17.08
N GLU A 81 -6.39 8.54 -17.52
CA GLU A 81 -6.63 8.83 -18.95
C GLU A 81 -5.74 9.99 -19.41
N PHE A 82 -5.61 11.04 -18.61
CA PHE A 82 -4.70 12.13 -18.86
C PHE A 82 -3.24 11.69 -18.99
N CYS A 83 -2.74 10.91 -18.05
CA CYS A 83 -1.37 10.38 -18.09
C CYS A 83 -1.14 9.55 -19.35
N LYS A 84 -2.07 8.66 -19.68
CA LYS A 84 -2.01 7.83 -20.88
C LYS A 84 -1.96 8.65 -22.16
N GLU A 85 -2.79 9.69 -22.27
CA GLU A 85 -2.79 10.61 -23.43
C GLU A 85 -1.45 11.32 -23.61
N LYS A 86 -0.75 11.63 -22.51
CA LYS A 86 0.56 12.28 -22.53
C LYS A 86 1.74 11.31 -22.62
N GLY A 87 1.49 10.01 -22.73
CA GLY A 87 2.55 8.98 -22.72
C GLY A 87 3.25 8.82 -21.38
N TRP A 88 2.60 9.24 -20.28
CA TRP A 88 3.10 9.15 -18.91
C TRP A 88 2.72 7.83 -18.26
N SER A 89 3.55 7.30 -17.36
CA SER A 89 3.13 6.18 -16.51
C SER A 89 2.27 6.66 -15.35
N PHE A 90 1.26 5.87 -15.01
CA PHE A 90 0.46 6.08 -13.81
C PHE A 90 0.51 4.83 -12.93
N GLU A 91 0.88 5.03 -11.67
CA GLU A 91 1.09 3.95 -10.72
C GLU A 91 0.34 4.25 -9.42
N ILE A 92 -0.03 3.20 -8.70
CA ILE A 92 -0.59 3.33 -7.35
C ILE A 92 0.36 2.74 -6.32
N LEU A 93 0.44 3.41 -5.17
CA LEU A 93 1.12 2.93 -3.99
C LEU A 93 0.13 2.92 -2.82
N GLU A 94 -0.13 1.75 -2.25
CA GLU A 94 -1.00 1.64 -1.08
C GLU A 94 -0.42 2.40 0.11
N ASN A 95 -1.31 3.00 0.91
CA ASN A 95 -0.93 3.78 2.10
C ASN A 95 -0.02 4.99 1.81
N LEU A 96 0.09 5.41 0.55
CA LEU A 96 0.84 6.60 0.20
C LEU A 96 0.27 7.83 0.92
N HIS A 97 1.13 8.55 1.64
CA HIS A 97 0.81 9.85 2.21
C HIS A 97 1.90 10.90 1.92
N ALA A 98 3.00 10.52 1.30
CA ALA A 98 4.05 11.43 0.87
C ALA A 98 3.58 12.35 -0.27
N LYS A 99 4.18 13.53 -0.35
CA LYS A 99 4.05 14.47 -1.45
C LYS A 99 5.45 14.97 -1.79
N PHE A 100 5.96 14.53 -2.93
CA PHE A 100 7.20 15.04 -3.48
C PHE A 100 7.17 15.03 -5.01
N TYR A 101 7.98 15.89 -5.58
CA TYR A 101 8.05 16.14 -7.00
C TYR A 101 9.53 16.27 -7.37
N LEU A 102 10.03 15.33 -8.15
CA LEU A 102 11.43 15.27 -8.56
C LEU A 102 11.53 15.53 -10.06
N MET A 103 12.32 16.51 -10.46
CA MET A 103 12.58 16.89 -11.84
C MET A 103 14.04 16.62 -12.19
N ASP A 104 14.29 15.90 -13.29
CA ASP A 104 15.61 15.56 -13.85
C ASP A 104 16.56 14.91 -12.84
N ASN A 105 16.03 14.12 -11.88
CA ASN A 105 16.80 13.55 -10.77
C ASN A 105 17.65 14.56 -9.99
N LYS A 106 17.26 15.82 -10.00
CA LYS A 106 18.06 16.93 -9.50
C LYS A 106 17.28 17.89 -8.61
N ASP A 107 16.09 18.29 -9.04
CA ASP A 107 15.29 19.31 -8.36
C ASP A 107 14.15 18.66 -7.62
N LEU A 108 14.18 18.72 -6.28
CA LEU A 108 13.21 18.06 -5.43
C LEU A 108 12.40 19.07 -4.64
N ILE A 109 11.06 19.02 -4.81
CA ILE A 109 10.08 19.74 -3.99
C ILE A 109 9.35 18.71 -3.13
N SER A 110 9.32 18.91 -1.82
CA SER A 110 8.57 18.05 -0.90
C SER A 110 7.87 18.88 0.18
N GLY A 111 6.72 18.39 0.65
CA GLY A 111 5.96 19.08 1.70
C GLY A 111 4.55 18.53 1.88
N SER A 112 3.65 19.40 2.30
CA SER A 112 2.25 19.02 2.56
C SER A 112 1.36 19.02 1.31
N LEU A 113 1.81 19.65 0.22
CA LEU A 113 1.04 19.97 -0.98
C LEU A 113 0.67 18.74 -1.81
N ASN A 114 -0.60 18.39 -1.87
CA ASN A 114 -1.14 17.44 -2.84
C ASN A 114 -1.40 18.12 -4.19
N LEU A 115 -1.31 17.35 -5.29
CA LEU A 115 -1.54 17.86 -6.64
C LEU A 115 -3.06 18.05 -6.92
N THR A 116 -3.67 18.96 -6.21
CA THR A 116 -5.09 19.31 -6.27
C THR A 116 -5.26 20.81 -6.41
N SER A 117 -6.40 21.27 -6.93
CA SER A 117 -6.66 22.71 -7.09
C SER A 117 -6.53 23.50 -5.78
N ARG A 118 -6.89 22.91 -4.64
CA ARG A 118 -6.72 23.53 -3.32
C ARG A 118 -5.28 23.48 -2.84
N GLY A 119 -4.58 22.37 -3.07
CA GLY A 119 -3.18 22.21 -2.69
C GLY A 119 -2.27 23.17 -3.42
N ILE A 120 -2.41 23.27 -4.74
CA ILE A 120 -1.58 24.18 -5.58
C ILE A 120 -2.07 25.64 -5.62
N GLY A 121 -3.10 26.00 -4.89
CA GLY A 121 -3.51 27.40 -4.74
C GLY A 121 -4.32 27.99 -5.89
N LEU A 122 -5.07 27.18 -6.67
CA LEU A 122 -5.87 27.64 -7.81
C LEU A 122 -7.25 28.22 -7.42
N LEU A 123 -7.68 28.01 -6.20
CA LEU A 123 -8.98 28.45 -5.73
C LEU A 123 -8.86 29.66 -4.79
N PRO A 124 -9.86 30.53 -4.72
CA PRO A 124 -9.88 31.66 -3.79
C PRO A 124 -9.70 31.22 -2.33
N ILE A 125 -10.25 30.04 -1.97
CA ILE A 125 -10.06 29.40 -0.67
C ILE A 125 -9.26 28.13 -0.94
N SER A 126 -7.95 28.24 -0.79
CA SER A 126 -7.00 27.15 -0.96
C SER A 126 -6.39 26.72 0.38
N ASN A 127 -5.76 25.57 0.40
CA ASN A 127 -5.06 25.09 1.58
C ASN A 127 -3.89 26.03 1.92
N LYS A 128 -3.53 26.07 3.21
CA LYS A 128 -2.24 26.61 3.65
C LYS A 128 -1.24 25.47 3.61
N GLU A 129 -0.40 25.48 2.60
CA GLU A 129 0.64 24.47 2.41
C GLU A 129 2.01 25.03 2.77
N PHE A 130 2.91 24.15 3.18
CA PHE A 130 4.33 24.44 3.30
C PHE A 130 5.16 23.29 2.76
N GLY A 131 6.40 23.57 2.38
CA GLY A 131 7.32 22.56 1.91
C GLY A 131 8.72 23.11 1.77
N PHE A 132 9.54 22.35 1.09
CA PHE A 132 10.96 22.61 0.88
C PHE A 132 11.29 22.37 -0.58
N TYR A 133 12.25 23.12 -1.08
CA TYR A 133 12.93 22.85 -2.33
C TYR A 133 14.42 22.63 -2.03
N PHE A 134 15.01 21.61 -2.62
CA PHE A 134 16.45 21.36 -2.54
C PHE A 134 16.96 20.56 -3.75
N LYS A 135 18.27 20.56 -3.95
CA LYS A 135 18.90 19.71 -4.93
C LYS A 135 19.01 18.30 -4.36
N ALA A 136 18.46 17.31 -5.07
CA ALA A 136 18.54 15.93 -4.67
C ALA A 136 19.98 15.40 -4.74
N LEU A 137 20.40 14.68 -3.72
CA LEU A 137 21.65 13.94 -3.66
C LEU A 137 21.44 12.50 -4.15
N GLU A 138 22.51 11.79 -4.46
CA GLU A 138 22.43 10.38 -4.87
C GLU A 138 21.73 9.50 -3.82
N GLU A 139 21.93 9.81 -2.54
CA GLU A 139 21.26 9.10 -1.45
C GLU A 139 19.75 9.34 -1.43
N ASP A 140 19.31 10.57 -1.74
CA ASP A 140 17.88 10.90 -1.87
C ASP A 140 17.24 10.10 -3.02
N LEU A 141 17.91 10.04 -4.17
CA LEU A 141 17.45 9.28 -5.34
C LEU A 141 17.34 7.79 -5.02
N LYS A 142 18.32 7.23 -4.32
CA LYS A 142 18.30 5.85 -3.85
C LYS A 142 17.10 5.59 -2.92
N ASN A 143 16.86 6.47 -1.95
CA ASN A 143 15.77 6.36 -1.01
C ASN A 143 14.42 6.51 -1.70
N ILE A 144 14.27 7.41 -2.67
CA ILE A 144 13.08 7.57 -3.49
C ILE A 144 12.81 6.29 -4.30
N ASN A 145 13.83 5.70 -4.91
CA ASN A 145 13.68 4.47 -5.67
C ASN A 145 13.21 3.29 -4.78
N ILE A 146 13.79 3.14 -3.59
CA ILE A 146 13.38 2.14 -2.61
C ILE A 146 11.93 2.41 -2.15
N PHE A 147 11.58 3.66 -1.90
CA PHE A 147 10.23 4.06 -1.49
C PHE A 147 9.17 3.71 -2.56
N LEU A 148 9.54 3.80 -3.84
CA LEU A 148 8.67 3.53 -4.98
C LEU A 148 8.77 2.08 -5.52
N GLU A 149 9.47 1.18 -4.84
CA GLU A 149 9.69 -0.21 -5.32
C GLU A 149 8.39 -1.04 -5.38
N ASP A 150 7.45 -0.76 -4.46
CA ASP A 150 6.21 -1.54 -4.33
C ASP A 150 5.00 -0.91 -5.08
N THR A 151 5.24 -0.01 -6.03
CA THR A 151 4.17 0.58 -6.85
C THR A 151 3.55 -0.44 -7.81
N LEU A 152 2.26 -0.28 -8.07
CA LEU A 152 1.52 -1.05 -9.07
C LEU A 152 1.20 -0.16 -10.27
N GLN A 153 1.74 -0.49 -11.42
CA GLN A 153 1.42 0.20 -12.67
C GLN A 153 -0.02 -0.07 -13.10
N ILE A 154 -0.76 0.97 -13.41
CA ILE A 154 -2.13 0.88 -13.88
C ILE A 154 -2.13 0.73 -15.40
N ASN A 155 -2.98 -0.18 -15.89
CA ASN A 155 -3.28 -0.37 -17.31
C ASN A 155 -4.80 -0.20 -17.55
N ASP A 156 -5.20 -0.25 -18.82
CA ASP A 156 -6.61 -0.06 -19.20
C ASP A 156 -7.57 -1.04 -18.51
N ASN A 157 -7.18 -2.29 -18.36
CA ASN A 157 -8.04 -3.29 -17.72
C ASN A 157 -8.28 -2.95 -16.24
N ILE A 158 -7.21 -2.62 -15.51
CA ILE A 158 -7.29 -2.22 -14.10
C ILE A 158 -8.10 -0.93 -13.96
N TYR A 159 -7.87 0.04 -14.84
CA TYR A 159 -8.62 1.30 -14.86
C TYR A 159 -10.12 1.07 -15.07
N GLN A 160 -10.52 0.22 -16.03
CA GLN A 160 -11.93 -0.07 -16.28
C GLN A 160 -12.61 -0.77 -15.09
N GLU A 161 -11.90 -1.64 -14.38
CA GLU A 161 -12.41 -2.26 -13.15
C GLU A 161 -12.65 -1.20 -12.05
N TYR A 162 -11.71 -0.27 -11.84
CA TYR A 162 -11.91 0.84 -10.91
C TYR A 162 -13.09 1.73 -11.33
N LYS A 163 -13.17 2.08 -12.60
CA LYS A 163 -14.26 2.92 -13.16
C LYS A 163 -15.62 2.27 -12.92
N LYS A 164 -15.76 1.01 -13.27
CA LYS A 164 -16.99 0.22 -13.04
C LYS A 164 -17.34 0.18 -11.55
N TYR A 165 -16.35 -0.07 -10.69
CA TYR A 165 -16.56 -0.08 -9.23
C TYR A 165 -17.08 1.27 -8.73
N ILE A 166 -16.45 2.37 -9.12
CA ILE A 166 -16.87 3.71 -8.71
C ILE A 166 -18.25 4.06 -9.26
N GLU A 167 -18.54 3.75 -10.52
CA GLU A 167 -19.84 4.00 -11.14
C GLU A 167 -20.97 3.25 -10.45
N THR A 168 -20.74 1.99 -10.11
CA THR A 168 -21.72 1.16 -9.40
C THR A 168 -21.98 1.69 -7.98
N ASN A 169 -21.00 2.31 -7.35
CA ASN A 169 -21.04 2.70 -5.94
C ASN A 169 -21.14 4.20 -5.70
N LYS A 170 -21.36 5.04 -6.73
CA LYS A 170 -21.40 6.52 -6.60
C LYS A 170 -22.47 7.05 -5.65
N ASN A 171 -23.54 6.31 -5.40
CA ASN A 171 -24.60 6.70 -4.47
C ASN A 171 -24.33 6.27 -3.02
N PHE A 172 -23.20 5.62 -2.77
CA PHE A 172 -22.78 5.21 -1.44
C PHE A 172 -22.12 6.38 -0.71
N LEU A 173 -22.90 7.41 -0.44
CA LEU A 173 -22.53 8.45 0.52
C LEU A 173 -22.77 7.88 1.92
N ILE A 174 -21.67 7.71 2.68
CA ILE A 174 -21.63 7.65 4.14
C ILE A 174 -21.84 6.27 4.78
N GLN A 175 -20.84 5.85 5.50
CA GLN A 175 -20.64 4.98 6.66
C GLN A 175 -20.00 3.61 6.41
N LYS A 176 -20.14 2.96 5.27
CA LYS A 176 -19.30 1.81 4.89
C LYS A 176 -19.05 1.87 3.39
N PHE A 177 -17.81 2.12 3.01
CA PHE A 177 -17.41 1.95 1.61
C PHE A 177 -17.56 0.47 1.23
N PRO A 178 -18.17 0.14 0.07
CA PRO A 178 -18.22 -1.23 -0.41
C PRO A 178 -16.82 -1.77 -0.66
N GLU A 179 -16.64 -3.07 -0.48
CA GLU A 179 -15.35 -3.72 -0.76
C GLU A 179 -14.98 -3.64 -2.24
N LEU A 180 -13.68 -3.59 -2.52
CA LEU A 180 -13.21 -3.68 -3.90
C LEU A 180 -13.54 -5.07 -4.46
N PRO A 181 -13.82 -5.19 -5.78
CA PRO A 181 -13.91 -6.47 -6.43
C PRO A 181 -12.68 -7.33 -6.18
N ASP A 182 -12.87 -8.65 -6.08
CA ASP A 182 -11.78 -9.59 -5.77
C ASP A 182 -10.59 -9.48 -6.72
N GLN A 183 -10.84 -9.19 -8.00
CA GLN A 183 -9.79 -8.98 -8.99
C GLN A 183 -8.87 -7.82 -8.60
N LEU A 184 -9.41 -6.69 -8.17
CA LEU A 184 -8.64 -5.52 -7.73
C LEU A 184 -7.98 -5.76 -6.38
N GLN A 185 -8.67 -6.43 -5.45
CA GLN A 185 -8.05 -6.84 -4.18
C GLN A 185 -6.84 -7.75 -4.43
N ASN A 186 -6.98 -8.73 -5.32
CA ASN A 186 -5.91 -9.67 -5.65
C ASN A 186 -4.73 -9.00 -6.38
N LEU A 187 -4.97 -7.99 -7.20
CA LEU A 187 -3.91 -7.19 -7.83
C LEU A 187 -3.11 -6.40 -6.79
N LYS A 188 -3.79 -5.75 -5.86
CA LYS A 188 -3.14 -5.05 -4.74
C LYS A 188 -2.33 -6.01 -3.86
N LYS A 189 -2.87 -7.21 -3.56
CA LYS A 189 -2.25 -8.25 -2.75
C LYS A 189 -0.99 -8.86 -3.39
N LYS A 190 -0.93 -8.96 -4.72
CA LYS A 190 0.23 -9.54 -5.41
C LYS A 190 1.55 -8.80 -5.15
N ASN A 191 1.48 -7.51 -4.88
CA ASN A 191 2.65 -6.66 -4.68
C ASN A 191 2.97 -6.35 -3.21
N LEU A 192 2.09 -6.74 -2.27
CA LEU A 192 2.33 -6.48 -0.85
C LEU A 192 3.35 -7.47 -0.28
N LYS A 193 4.53 -6.95 0.07
CA LYS A 193 5.53 -7.65 0.92
C LYS A 193 5.15 -7.61 2.41
N LYS A 194 4.07 -6.92 2.77
CA LYS A 194 3.66 -6.55 4.12
C LYS A 194 2.34 -7.21 4.50
N ILE A 195 2.15 -7.40 5.79
CA ILE A 195 0.97 -7.99 6.43
C ILE A 195 0.50 -7.09 7.58
N TRP A 196 -0.73 -7.30 8.02
CA TRP A 196 -1.34 -6.60 9.14
C TRP A 196 -1.73 -7.60 10.23
N VAL A 197 -1.82 -7.14 11.48
CA VAL A 197 -2.38 -7.95 12.58
C VAL A 197 -3.75 -8.50 12.23
N LYS A 198 -4.59 -7.70 11.59
CA LYS A 198 -5.94 -8.10 11.15
C LYS A 198 -5.98 -9.21 10.08
N ASP A 199 -4.85 -9.56 9.47
CA ASP A 199 -4.77 -10.67 8.51
C ASP A 199 -4.62 -12.04 9.19
N PHE A 200 -4.40 -12.04 10.51
CA PHE A 200 -4.29 -13.25 11.33
C PHE A 200 -5.63 -13.66 11.91
N LEU A 201 -5.78 -14.95 12.16
CA LEU A 201 -6.87 -15.48 12.97
C LEU A 201 -6.57 -15.23 14.45
N PHE A 202 -7.59 -14.86 15.22
CA PHE A 202 -7.47 -14.51 16.64
C PHE A 202 -7.91 -15.65 17.56
N THR A 203 -8.68 -16.62 17.04
CA THR A 203 -9.16 -17.76 17.80
C THR A 203 -8.43 -19.05 17.42
N GLU A 204 -8.21 -19.93 18.38
CA GLU A 204 -7.66 -21.26 18.10
C GLU A 204 -8.67 -22.12 17.31
N PRO A 205 -8.21 -23.06 16.45
CA PRO A 205 -9.07 -23.80 15.55
C PRO A 205 -10.19 -24.60 16.27
N LYS A 206 -9.89 -25.23 17.40
CA LYS A 206 -10.90 -25.95 18.21
C LYS A 206 -11.96 -25.00 18.74
N ASN A 207 -11.56 -23.89 19.36
CA ASN A 207 -12.47 -22.90 19.90
C ASN A 207 -13.33 -22.24 18.80
N PHE A 208 -12.72 -22.00 17.62
CA PHE A 208 -13.46 -21.46 16.47
C PHE A 208 -14.59 -22.40 16.04
N LEU A 209 -14.33 -23.72 15.96
CA LEU A 209 -15.32 -24.72 15.55
C LEU A 209 -16.40 -25.00 16.60
N GLU A 210 -15.98 -25.24 17.85
CA GLU A 210 -16.90 -25.57 18.95
C GLU A 210 -17.92 -24.48 19.23
N ASN A 211 -17.55 -23.24 19.03
CA ASN A 211 -18.38 -22.08 19.29
C ASN A 211 -18.64 -21.26 18.03
N PHE A 212 -18.80 -21.90 16.88
CA PHE A 212 -18.94 -21.21 15.59
C PHE A 212 -20.09 -20.21 15.56
N LYS A 213 -21.19 -20.47 16.27
CA LYS A 213 -22.37 -19.57 16.35
C LYS A 213 -22.15 -18.36 17.25
N SER A 214 -21.09 -18.33 18.06
CA SER A 214 -20.76 -17.17 18.90
C SER A 214 -20.48 -15.92 18.06
N ASN A 215 -20.96 -14.80 18.54
CA ASN A 215 -20.74 -13.47 17.94
C ASN A 215 -19.74 -12.63 18.75
N ASP A 216 -18.81 -13.27 19.47
CA ASP A 216 -17.72 -12.51 20.07
C ASP A 216 -16.86 -11.84 18.98
N LYS A 217 -16.11 -10.80 19.37
CA LYS A 217 -15.38 -9.92 18.45
C LYS A 217 -14.34 -10.69 17.62
N ASP A 218 -13.60 -11.59 18.26
CA ASP A 218 -12.50 -12.30 17.60
C ASP A 218 -13.04 -13.33 16.61
N LYS A 219 -14.12 -14.04 16.94
CA LYS A 219 -14.76 -14.99 16.02
C LYS A 219 -15.47 -14.30 14.87
N THR A 220 -16.08 -13.14 15.14
CA THR A 220 -16.70 -12.33 14.08
C THR A 220 -15.64 -11.87 13.08
N HIS A 221 -14.48 -11.45 13.58
CA HIS A 221 -13.32 -11.14 12.75
C HIS A 221 -12.86 -12.36 11.94
N ASP A 222 -12.66 -13.51 12.59
CA ASP A 222 -12.15 -14.72 11.95
C ASP A 222 -13.11 -15.26 10.88
N LYS A 223 -14.44 -15.22 11.13
CA LYS A 223 -15.45 -15.53 10.11
C LYS A 223 -15.34 -14.62 8.90
N SER A 224 -15.13 -13.34 9.15
CA SER A 224 -15.02 -12.33 8.09
C SER A 224 -13.82 -12.55 7.20
N ILE A 225 -12.61 -12.78 7.77
CA ILE A 225 -11.41 -12.98 6.96
C ILE A 225 -11.35 -14.36 6.29
N LEU A 226 -11.96 -15.38 6.91
CA LEU A 226 -12.13 -16.70 6.30
C LEU A 226 -13.24 -16.70 5.24
N ASN A 227 -14.10 -15.68 5.23
CA ASN A 227 -15.31 -15.62 4.41
C ASN A 227 -16.21 -16.87 4.61
N ILE A 228 -16.44 -17.27 5.87
CA ILE A 228 -17.24 -18.43 6.26
C ILE A 228 -18.33 -17.95 7.22
N TYR A 229 -19.60 -18.10 6.81
CA TYR A 229 -20.74 -17.61 7.58
C TYR A 229 -21.73 -18.70 8.01
N ASP A 230 -21.60 -19.91 7.44
CA ASP A 230 -22.44 -21.06 7.79
C ASP A 230 -21.59 -22.33 8.04
N GLU A 231 -22.20 -23.29 8.77
CA GLU A 231 -21.54 -24.54 9.16
C GLU A 231 -21.30 -25.51 7.98
N LYS A 232 -22.06 -25.41 6.90
CA LYS A 232 -21.88 -26.24 5.71
C LYS A 232 -20.62 -25.81 4.97
N GLU A 233 -20.48 -24.52 4.74
CA GLU A 233 -19.30 -23.95 4.12
C GLU A 233 -18.02 -24.22 4.93
N LEU A 234 -18.15 -24.16 6.26
CA LEU A 234 -17.08 -24.53 7.19
C LEU A 234 -16.62 -25.97 7.00
N LYS A 235 -17.55 -26.94 6.82
CA LYS A 235 -17.22 -28.36 6.64
C LYS A 235 -16.67 -28.65 5.25
N ASP A 236 -17.25 -28.05 4.24
CA ASP A 236 -16.96 -28.41 2.85
C ASP A 236 -15.69 -27.71 2.31
N ASN A 237 -15.40 -26.49 2.76
CA ASN A 237 -14.39 -25.64 2.13
C ASN A 237 -13.35 -25.00 3.07
N PHE A 238 -13.29 -25.37 4.34
CA PHE A 238 -12.45 -24.71 5.34
C PHE A 238 -10.98 -24.61 4.92
N ILE A 239 -10.40 -25.68 4.38
CA ILE A 239 -9.01 -25.70 3.90
C ILE A 239 -8.79 -24.66 2.80
N ASN A 240 -9.75 -24.54 1.86
CA ASN A 240 -9.65 -23.59 0.77
C ASN A 240 -9.75 -22.13 1.27
N HIS A 241 -10.65 -21.86 2.21
CA HIS A 241 -10.77 -20.55 2.84
C HIS A 241 -9.50 -20.18 3.61
N PHE A 242 -8.93 -21.11 4.38
CA PHE A 242 -7.67 -20.90 5.10
C PHE A 242 -6.51 -20.62 4.13
N ARG A 243 -6.40 -21.37 3.03
CA ARG A 243 -5.36 -21.14 2.00
C ARG A 243 -5.54 -19.82 1.26
N ASN A 244 -6.73 -19.24 1.30
CA ASN A 244 -7.02 -17.95 0.71
C ASN A 244 -6.66 -16.76 1.61
N LEU A 245 -6.40 -16.97 2.89
CA LEU A 245 -5.95 -15.93 3.81
C LEU A 245 -4.66 -15.26 3.32
N ASP A 246 -4.58 -13.95 3.49
CA ASP A 246 -3.41 -13.17 3.10
C ASP A 246 -2.17 -13.58 3.88
N ILE A 247 -2.33 -13.84 5.18
CA ILE A 247 -1.23 -14.37 5.99
C ILE A 247 -0.73 -15.74 5.49
N TYR A 248 -1.62 -16.62 5.03
CA TYR A 248 -1.19 -17.90 4.46
C TYR A 248 -0.41 -17.71 3.15
N LYS A 249 -0.91 -16.88 2.24
CA LYS A 249 -0.26 -16.59 0.96
C LYS A 249 1.10 -15.91 1.17
N TRP A 250 1.17 -14.95 2.09
CA TRP A 250 2.41 -14.30 2.48
C TRP A 250 3.42 -15.32 3.07
N PHE A 251 2.97 -16.15 3.99
CA PHE A 251 3.80 -17.18 4.60
C PHE A 251 4.32 -18.17 3.56
N LEU A 252 3.43 -18.69 2.70
CA LEU A 252 3.78 -19.62 1.63
C LEU A 252 4.82 -19.04 0.67
N LYS A 253 4.70 -17.78 0.31
CA LYS A 253 5.70 -17.08 -0.51
C LYS A 253 7.05 -17.05 0.17
N ASN A 254 7.10 -16.62 1.44
CA ASN A 254 8.37 -16.47 2.17
C ASN A 254 9.06 -17.82 2.43
N ILE A 255 8.33 -18.88 2.78
CA ILE A 255 8.93 -20.18 3.02
C ILE A 255 9.44 -20.84 1.74
N LYS A 256 8.74 -20.66 0.61
CA LYS A 256 9.16 -21.18 -0.70
C LYS A 256 10.41 -20.52 -1.25
N THR A 257 10.58 -19.22 -0.98
CA THR A 257 11.75 -18.46 -1.46
C THR A 257 12.97 -18.63 -0.58
N LYS A 258 12.82 -19.19 0.62
CA LYS A 258 13.93 -19.45 1.51
C LYS A 258 14.70 -20.69 1.05
N GLU A 259 16.03 -20.60 1.00
CA GLU A 259 16.92 -21.66 0.49
C GLU A 259 16.65 -23.04 1.11
N ASN A 260 16.52 -23.10 2.45
CA ASN A 260 16.27 -24.34 3.19
C ASN A 260 14.77 -24.65 3.37
N LYS A 261 13.88 -23.83 2.81
CA LYS A 261 12.41 -23.95 2.87
C LYS A 261 11.86 -24.24 4.28
N CYS A 262 12.49 -23.70 5.31
CA CYS A 262 12.01 -23.88 6.68
C CYS A 262 12.21 -22.63 7.54
N PHE A 263 11.39 -22.52 8.59
CA PHE A 263 11.52 -21.52 9.64
C PHE A 263 11.51 -22.16 11.02
N TYR A 264 12.41 -21.70 11.88
CA TYR A 264 12.28 -21.90 13.31
C TYR A 264 11.33 -20.86 13.92
N PHE A 265 10.70 -21.19 15.03
CA PHE A 265 9.68 -20.36 15.67
C PHE A 265 10.12 -18.89 15.87
N VAL A 266 11.32 -18.69 16.44
CA VAL A 266 11.86 -17.35 16.73
C VAL A 266 12.15 -16.57 15.44
N GLU A 267 12.65 -17.26 14.43
CA GLU A 267 12.94 -16.70 13.12
C GLU A 267 11.66 -16.23 12.41
N LEU A 268 10.61 -17.06 12.43
CA LEU A 268 9.31 -16.70 11.89
C LEU A 268 8.68 -15.51 12.65
N THR A 269 8.81 -15.48 14.00
CA THR A 269 8.35 -14.34 14.81
C THR A 269 9.04 -13.05 14.37
N ALA A 270 10.34 -13.08 14.13
CA ALA A 270 11.09 -11.91 13.68
C ALA A 270 10.66 -11.46 12.27
N LEU A 271 10.48 -12.41 11.37
CA LEU A 271 10.01 -12.13 10.00
C LEU A 271 8.62 -11.50 10.02
N ILE A 272 7.67 -12.05 10.78
CA ILE A 272 6.33 -11.49 10.94
C ILE A 272 6.43 -10.07 11.48
N HIS A 273 7.15 -9.84 12.59
CA HIS A 273 7.29 -8.52 13.19
C HIS A 273 7.83 -7.47 12.22
N ASN A 274 8.84 -7.83 11.42
CA ASN A 274 9.46 -6.91 10.46
C ASN A 274 8.54 -6.62 9.27
N SER A 275 7.66 -7.56 8.92
CA SER A 275 6.73 -7.45 7.79
C SER A 275 5.39 -6.78 8.17
N LEU A 276 5.11 -6.61 9.46
CA LEU A 276 3.89 -5.91 9.92
C LEU A 276 3.94 -4.43 9.57
N PHE A 277 2.82 -3.96 9.04
CA PHE A 277 2.60 -2.56 8.66
C PHE A 277 1.83 -1.74 9.71
N ASP A 278 1.39 -2.41 10.78
CA ASP A 278 0.68 -1.74 11.89
C ASP A 278 1.55 -0.67 12.55
N ASP A 279 0.93 0.43 12.97
CA ASP A 279 1.55 1.50 13.74
C ASP A 279 0.63 1.93 14.89
N PRO A 280 1.06 1.77 16.16
CA PRO A 280 2.31 1.14 16.58
C PRO A 280 2.32 -0.37 16.33
N LYS A 281 3.50 -0.90 16.01
CA LYS A 281 3.67 -2.35 15.87
C LYS A 281 3.41 -3.08 17.20
N PRO A 282 2.72 -4.23 17.18
CA PRO A 282 2.49 -5.02 18.39
C PRO A 282 3.80 -5.53 19.00
N TYR A 283 3.79 -5.80 20.29
CA TYR A 283 4.95 -6.39 20.96
C TYR A 283 5.20 -7.83 20.43
N ARG A 284 6.45 -8.24 20.46
CA ARG A 284 6.83 -9.61 20.04
C ARG A 284 6.08 -10.72 20.75
N LYS A 285 5.66 -10.50 22.02
CA LYS A 285 4.85 -11.46 22.77
C LYS A 285 3.47 -11.68 22.11
N ASP A 286 2.85 -10.63 21.60
CA ASP A 286 1.54 -10.69 20.96
C ASP A 286 1.64 -11.34 19.60
N ILE A 287 2.72 -11.07 18.86
CA ILE A 287 3.02 -11.75 17.59
C ILE A 287 3.22 -13.25 17.79
N LYS A 288 3.87 -13.68 18.88
CA LYS A 288 4.02 -15.11 19.20
C LYS A 288 2.67 -15.81 19.39
N ILE A 289 1.67 -15.10 19.94
CA ILE A 289 0.30 -15.64 20.09
C ILE A 289 -0.32 -15.83 18.71
N LEU A 290 -0.30 -14.81 17.87
CA LEU A 290 -0.84 -14.88 16.50
C LEU A 290 -0.16 -15.98 15.67
N GLN A 291 1.17 -16.05 15.74
CA GLN A 291 1.95 -17.10 15.08
C GLN A 291 1.56 -18.50 15.58
N ASN A 292 1.39 -18.68 16.88
CA ASN A 292 0.97 -19.96 17.45
C ASN A 292 -0.41 -20.37 16.92
N ILE A 293 -1.37 -19.46 16.89
CA ILE A 293 -2.70 -19.72 16.34
C ILE A 293 -2.58 -20.13 14.88
N PHE A 294 -1.83 -19.41 14.07
CA PHE A 294 -1.61 -19.72 12.66
C PHE A 294 -1.00 -21.13 12.45
N LEU A 295 0.03 -21.50 13.23
CA LEU A 295 0.65 -22.81 13.15
C LEU A 295 -0.29 -23.93 13.62
N LYS A 296 -1.14 -23.66 14.65
CA LYS A 296 -2.18 -24.60 15.09
C LYS A 296 -3.22 -24.86 13.99
N TYR A 297 -3.56 -23.88 13.17
CA TYR A 297 -4.43 -24.11 12.00
C TYR A 297 -3.76 -25.00 10.96
N ILE A 298 -2.49 -24.80 10.65
CA ILE A 298 -1.74 -25.67 9.72
C ILE A 298 -1.75 -27.12 10.19
N GLU A 299 -1.53 -27.34 11.49
CA GLU A 299 -1.55 -28.66 12.11
C GLU A 299 -2.96 -29.27 12.13
N PHE A 300 -3.94 -28.51 12.58
CA PHE A 300 -5.34 -28.92 12.69
C PHE A 300 -5.95 -29.30 11.33
N LEU A 301 -5.69 -28.51 10.30
CA LEU A 301 -6.15 -28.76 8.93
C LEU A 301 -5.32 -29.83 8.20
N LYS A 302 -4.27 -30.36 8.85
CA LYS A 302 -3.38 -31.40 8.30
C LYS A 302 -2.87 -31.06 6.90
N LEU A 303 -2.39 -29.83 6.72
CA LEU A 303 -1.92 -29.35 5.43
C LEU A 303 -0.66 -30.11 4.99
N LYS A 304 -0.81 -30.99 3.99
CA LYS A 304 0.24 -31.93 3.54
C LYS A 304 1.50 -31.26 3.00
N GLU A 305 1.41 -30.01 2.60
CA GLU A 305 2.52 -29.20 2.11
C GLU A 305 3.49 -28.75 3.20
N PHE A 306 3.16 -28.98 4.49
CA PHE A 306 4.01 -28.58 5.61
C PHE A 306 4.28 -29.73 6.56
N LYS A 307 5.50 -29.73 7.14
CA LYS A 307 5.90 -30.59 8.25
C LYS A 307 6.23 -29.72 9.45
N LEU A 308 5.54 -29.98 10.57
CA LEU A 308 5.79 -29.35 11.85
C LEU A 308 6.57 -30.31 12.76
N GLU A 309 7.69 -29.87 13.31
CA GLU A 309 8.58 -30.65 14.17
C GLU A 309 9.03 -29.79 15.38
N ARG A 310 9.55 -30.42 16.41
CA ARG A 310 10.12 -29.74 17.58
C ARG A 310 11.55 -30.22 17.89
N PRO A 311 12.52 -29.96 17.00
CA PRO A 311 13.90 -30.32 17.30
C PRO A 311 14.43 -29.45 18.44
N ASN A 312 15.08 -30.05 19.43
CA ASN A 312 15.73 -29.36 20.56
C ASN A 312 14.84 -28.31 21.25
N HIS A 313 13.56 -28.65 21.52
CA HIS A 313 12.55 -27.79 22.15
C HIS A 313 12.09 -26.57 21.33
N SER A 314 12.61 -26.33 20.13
CA SER A 314 12.17 -25.26 19.23
C SER A 314 11.24 -25.81 18.15
N GLN A 315 10.09 -25.13 17.95
CA GLN A 315 9.17 -25.51 16.86
C GLN A 315 9.79 -25.10 15.52
N LYS A 316 9.72 -26.02 14.56
CA LYS A 316 10.19 -25.82 13.19
C LYS A 316 9.08 -26.19 12.22
N ILE A 317 8.85 -25.35 11.21
CA ILE A 317 7.97 -25.63 10.08
C ILE A 317 8.78 -25.71 8.79
N THR A 318 8.57 -26.77 8.04
CA THR A 318 9.25 -27.03 6.75
C THR A 318 8.20 -27.13 5.65
N TYR A 319 8.47 -26.54 4.50
CA TYR A 319 7.69 -26.74 3.27
C TYR A 319 8.24 -27.96 2.53
N LEU A 320 7.36 -28.90 2.17
CA LEU A 320 7.70 -30.18 1.53
C LEU A 320 7.79 -30.08 0.01
#